data_3c49f62a83bb720c03cce853b83bf636
#
_entry.id   3c49f62a83bb720c03cce853b83bf636
#
_cell.length_a   1.000
_cell.length_b   1.000
_cell.length_c   1.000
_cell.angle_alpha   90.00
_cell.angle_beta   90.00
_cell.angle_gamma   90.00
#
_symmetry.space_group_name_H-M   'P 1'
#
loop_
_entity.id
_entity.type
_entity.pdbx_description
1 polymer ?
#
loop_
_entity_poly.entity_id
_entity_poly.type
_entity_poly.pdbx_seq_one_letter_code
_entity_poly.pdbx_strand_id
1 'polypeptide(L)'
;MYGKELRNYLEELIRFRRIIEQIKGELLYAGIPLSEIFYKIASREKEPYENWLMDLAFQCQGTQEKRFADLWTDTIEKDLPELKWRGKMNPLICEPGELLEIGDREGVVRLLEYHLKRLDIEIEKRTVETSEKKKLGSWLGAAGGIFLVILLL
;
A
#
# COMPACT_ATOMS: atom_id res chain seq x y z
N MET A 1 23.69 -2.66 -6.45
CA MET A 1 22.59 -2.89 -7.38
C MET A 1 21.47 -3.67 -6.82
N TYR A 2 21.67 -4.92 -6.43
CA TYR A 2 20.60 -5.68 -5.77
C TYR A 2 20.11 -4.95 -4.51
N GLY A 3 21.04 -4.48 -3.67
CA GLY A 3 20.68 -3.78 -2.45
C GLY A 3 19.94 -2.46 -2.69
N LYS A 4 20.29 -1.74 -3.77
CA LYS A 4 19.62 -0.49 -4.12
C LYS A 4 18.20 -0.76 -4.65
N GLU A 5 18.06 -1.77 -5.49
CA GLU A 5 16.74 -2.16 -6.01
C GLU A 5 15.82 -2.58 -4.88
N LEU A 6 16.33 -3.38 -3.95
CA LEU A 6 15.55 -3.85 -2.82
C LEU A 6 15.15 -2.70 -1.92
N ARG A 7 16.05 -1.75 -1.69
CA ARG A 7 15.79 -0.57 -0.88
C ARG A 7 14.69 0.29 -1.50
N ASN A 8 14.77 0.52 -2.81
CA ASN A 8 13.74 1.27 -3.52
C ASN A 8 12.39 0.59 -3.44
N TYR A 9 12.37 -0.72 -3.60
CA TYR A 9 11.15 -1.51 -3.47
C TYR A 9 10.55 -1.38 -2.07
N LEU A 10 11.40 -1.46 -1.04
CA LEU A 10 10.95 -1.30 0.35
C LEU A 10 10.34 0.08 0.59
N GLU A 11 10.96 1.13 0.06
CA GLU A 11 10.43 2.48 0.18
C GLU A 11 9.04 2.57 -0.44
N GLU A 12 8.84 1.94 -1.60
CA GLU A 12 7.54 1.93 -2.26
C GLU A 12 6.51 1.14 -1.47
N LEU A 13 6.90 0.00 -0.89
CA LEU A 13 5.99 -0.77 -0.03
C LEU A 13 5.55 0.04 1.19
N ILE A 14 6.47 0.78 1.79
CA ILE A 14 6.17 1.61 2.96
C ILE A 14 5.22 2.74 2.58
N ARG A 15 5.42 3.37 1.42
CA ARG A 15 4.51 4.39 0.93
C ARG A 15 3.12 3.83 0.66
N PHE A 16 3.06 2.67 0.03
CA PHE A 16 1.80 1.98 -0.24
C PHE A 16 1.07 1.66 1.07
N ARG A 17 1.80 1.14 2.05
CA ARG A 17 1.24 0.85 3.37
C ARG A 17 0.62 2.09 4.01
N ARG A 18 1.29 3.23 3.88
CA ARG A 18 0.78 4.50 4.41
C ARG A 18 -0.54 4.89 3.76
N ILE A 19 -0.66 4.66 2.45
CA ILE A 19 -1.92 4.92 1.74
C ILE A 19 -3.05 4.03 2.28
N ILE A 20 -2.78 2.75 2.47
CA ILE A 20 -3.78 1.82 3.01
C ILE A 20 -4.20 2.24 4.42
N GLU A 21 -3.25 2.67 5.25
CA GLU A 21 -3.54 3.19 6.59
C GLU A 21 -4.47 4.40 6.52
N GLN A 22 -4.24 5.30 5.59
CA GLN A 22 -5.09 6.48 5.40
C GLN A 22 -6.49 6.10 4.93
N ILE A 23 -6.60 5.14 4.01
CA ILE A 23 -7.91 4.64 3.55
C ILE A 23 -8.68 4.08 4.76
N LYS A 24 -8.03 3.26 5.56
CA LYS A 24 -8.64 2.70 6.77
C LYS A 24 -9.14 3.80 7.70
N GLY A 25 -8.31 4.81 7.94
CA GLY A 25 -8.67 5.93 8.81
C GLY A 25 -9.88 6.70 8.30
N GLU A 26 -9.94 6.97 7.01
CA GLU A 26 -11.07 7.69 6.42
C GLU A 26 -12.35 6.85 6.47
N LEU A 27 -12.23 5.55 6.29
CA LEU A 27 -13.38 4.65 6.40
C LEU A 27 -13.95 4.64 7.83
N LEU A 28 -13.09 4.77 8.84
CA LEU A 28 -13.52 4.80 10.23
C LEU A 28 -14.29 6.05 10.60
N TYR A 29 -13.85 7.21 10.09
CA TYR A 29 -14.32 8.49 10.59
C TYR A 29 -15.16 9.31 9.61
N ALA A 30 -14.98 9.08 8.32
CA ALA A 30 -15.66 9.88 7.31
C ALA A 30 -16.83 9.10 6.70
N GLY A 31 -18.00 9.69 6.70
CA GLY A 31 -19.17 9.08 6.07
C GLY A 31 -19.28 9.41 4.59
N ILE A 32 -18.16 9.47 3.89
CA ILE A 32 -18.10 9.88 2.48
C ILE A 32 -17.91 8.68 1.56
N PRO A 33 -18.29 8.82 0.28
CA PRO A 33 -18.07 7.76 -0.70
C PRO A 33 -16.60 7.45 -0.90
N LEU A 34 -16.30 6.24 -1.35
CA LEU A 34 -14.94 5.77 -1.56
C LEU A 34 -14.16 6.67 -2.53
N SER A 35 -14.81 7.14 -3.61
CA SER A 35 -14.16 8.04 -4.57
C SER A 35 -13.69 9.34 -3.90
N GLU A 36 -14.49 9.88 -2.98
CA GLU A 36 -14.10 11.09 -2.25
C GLU A 36 -12.94 10.84 -1.30
N ILE A 37 -12.89 9.63 -0.71
CA ILE A 37 -11.76 9.23 0.13
C ILE A 37 -10.47 9.27 -0.70
N PHE A 38 -10.50 8.70 -1.90
CA PHE A 38 -9.33 8.69 -2.77
C PHE A 38 -8.89 10.09 -3.16
N TYR A 39 -9.81 10.98 -3.52
CA TYR A 39 -9.49 12.38 -3.81
C TYR A 39 -8.87 13.09 -2.62
N LYS A 40 -9.42 12.85 -1.43
CA LYS A 40 -8.93 13.46 -0.21
C LYS A 40 -7.49 13.04 0.09
N ILE A 41 -7.19 11.76 -0.04
CA ILE A 41 -5.84 11.25 0.18
C ILE A 41 -4.90 11.77 -0.91
N ALA A 42 -5.35 11.79 -2.17
CA ALA A 42 -4.55 12.29 -3.28
C ALA A 42 -4.07 13.71 -3.03
N SER A 43 -4.90 14.56 -2.43
CA SER A 43 -4.55 15.96 -2.15
C SER A 43 -3.38 16.09 -1.18
N ARG A 44 -3.05 15.04 -0.45
CA ARG A 44 -1.95 15.02 0.53
C ARG A 44 -0.73 14.24 0.04
N GLU A 45 -0.82 13.64 -1.13
CA GLU A 45 0.24 12.77 -1.65
C GLU A 45 0.96 13.40 -2.82
N LYS A 46 2.14 12.84 -3.11
CA LYS A 46 2.95 13.23 -4.27
C LYS A 46 2.89 12.14 -5.32
N GLU A 47 3.32 12.48 -6.54
CA GLU A 47 3.42 11.47 -7.60
C GLU A 47 4.37 10.34 -7.19
N PRO A 48 4.15 9.11 -7.63
CA PRO A 48 3.05 8.69 -8.53
C PRO A 48 1.74 8.35 -7.80
N TYR A 49 1.72 8.39 -6.48
CA TYR A 49 0.54 8.00 -5.70
C TYR A 49 -0.61 8.98 -5.87
N GLU A 50 -0.31 10.28 -6.01
CA GLU A 50 -1.32 11.28 -6.31
C GLU A 50 -2.07 10.92 -7.59
N ASN A 51 -1.33 10.67 -8.67
CA ASN A 51 -1.93 10.32 -9.96
C ASN A 51 -2.74 9.04 -9.89
N TRP A 52 -2.23 8.05 -9.21
CA TRP A 52 -2.93 6.78 -9.05
C TRP A 52 -4.27 6.96 -8.33
N LEU A 53 -4.25 7.69 -7.22
CA LEU A 53 -5.46 7.91 -6.43
C LEU A 53 -6.49 8.74 -7.19
N MET A 54 -6.03 9.75 -7.93
CA MET A 54 -6.92 10.56 -8.77
C MET A 54 -7.55 9.73 -9.88
N ASP A 55 -6.76 8.90 -10.55
CA ASP A 55 -7.24 8.00 -11.60
C ASP A 55 -8.26 7.01 -11.04
N LEU A 56 -7.94 6.40 -9.91
CA LEU A 56 -8.83 5.45 -9.24
C LEU A 56 -10.14 6.11 -8.84
N ALA A 57 -10.07 7.32 -8.27
CA ALA A 57 -11.25 8.07 -7.86
C ALA A 57 -12.13 8.40 -9.05
N PHE A 58 -11.52 8.84 -10.14
CA PHE A 58 -12.26 9.17 -11.37
C PHE A 58 -12.98 7.93 -11.92
N GLN A 59 -12.29 6.80 -11.99
CA GLN A 59 -12.88 5.58 -12.52
C GLN A 59 -13.96 5.02 -11.61
N CYS A 60 -13.85 5.19 -10.31
CA CYS A 60 -14.89 4.77 -9.36
C CYS A 60 -16.20 5.52 -9.53
N GLN A 61 -16.16 6.74 -10.04
CA GLN A 61 -17.36 7.56 -10.22
C GLN A 61 -18.12 7.20 -11.48
N GLY A 62 -17.46 6.53 -12.43
CA GLY A 62 -18.07 6.22 -13.70
C GLY A 62 -19.02 5.04 -13.64
N THR A 63 -19.82 4.86 -14.71
CA THR A 63 -20.62 3.66 -14.91
C THR A 63 -19.66 2.56 -15.34
N GLN A 64 -19.22 1.76 -14.38
CA GLN A 64 -18.20 0.76 -14.66
C GLN A 64 -18.81 -0.62 -14.86
N GLU A 65 -18.41 -1.28 -15.92
CA GLU A 65 -18.69 -2.68 -16.10
C GLU A 65 -17.66 -3.54 -15.34
N LYS A 66 -16.52 -2.95 -15.03
CA LYS A 66 -15.45 -3.64 -14.30
C LYS A 66 -15.72 -3.62 -12.79
N ARG A 67 -15.36 -4.72 -12.14
CA ARG A 67 -15.37 -4.79 -10.69
C ARG A 67 -14.33 -3.84 -10.12
N PHE A 68 -14.58 -3.34 -8.91
CA PHE A 68 -13.63 -2.46 -8.24
C PHE A 68 -12.25 -3.12 -8.07
N ALA A 69 -12.23 -4.42 -7.74
CA ALA A 69 -10.97 -5.16 -7.60
C ALA A 69 -10.13 -5.10 -8.88
N ASP A 70 -10.79 -5.17 -10.04
CA ASP A 70 -10.09 -5.07 -11.32
C ASP A 70 -9.60 -3.66 -11.59
N LEU A 71 -10.39 -2.65 -11.24
CA LEU A 71 -9.98 -1.24 -11.34
C LEU A 71 -8.74 -0.98 -10.49
N TRP A 72 -8.75 -1.49 -9.26
CA TRP A 72 -7.62 -1.37 -8.34
C TRP A 72 -6.35 -1.94 -8.95
N THR A 73 -6.42 -3.18 -9.41
CA THR A 73 -5.27 -3.87 -9.98
C THR A 73 -4.79 -3.20 -11.26
N ASP A 74 -5.72 -2.86 -12.16
CA ASP A 74 -5.37 -2.25 -13.45
C ASP A 74 -4.71 -0.88 -13.26
N THR A 75 -5.23 -0.06 -12.35
CA THR A 75 -4.65 1.26 -12.08
C THR A 75 -3.28 1.15 -11.42
N ILE A 76 -3.07 0.17 -10.54
CA ILE A 76 -1.77 -0.06 -9.93
C ILE A 76 -0.76 -0.49 -11.00
N GLU A 77 -1.12 -1.41 -11.87
CA GLU A 77 -0.24 -1.85 -12.95
C GLU A 77 0.19 -0.68 -13.85
N LYS A 78 -0.74 0.21 -14.11
CA LYS A 78 -0.49 1.38 -14.96
C LYS A 78 0.31 2.46 -14.26
N ASP A 79 -0.09 2.83 -13.05
CA ASP A 79 0.42 4.03 -12.38
C ASP A 79 1.52 3.77 -11.36
N LEU A 80 1.63 2.55 -10.83
CA LEU A 80 2.58 2.20 -9.77
C LEU A 80 3.46 1.00 -10.14
N PRO A 81 4.14 1.04 -11.30
CA PRO A 81 4.98 -0.11 -11.70
C PRO A 81 6.15 -0.37 -10.75
N GLU A 82 6.55 0.63 -9.96
CA GLU A 82 7.63 0.49 -8.97
C GLU A 82 7.28 -0.46 -7.83
N LEU A 83 5.99 -0.79 -7.66
CA LEU A 83 5.57 -1.78 -6.69
C LEU A 83 5.83 -3.22 -7.13
N LYS A 84 6.26 -3.41 -8.38
CA LYS A 84 6.66 -4.74 -8.84
C LYS A 84 8.07 -5.05 -8.38
N TRP A 85 8.25 -6.29 -7.94
CA TRP A 85 9.57 -6.82 -7.67
C TRP A 85 9.95 -7.78 -8.79
N ARG A 86 10.95 -7.40 -9.56
CA ARG A 86 11.43 -8.18 -10.71
C ARG A 86 10.31 -8.56 -11.67
N GLY A 87 9.47 -7.58 -11.98
CA GLY A 87 8.38 -7.75 -12.93
C GLY A 87 7.13 -8.40 -12.36
N LYS A 88 7.12 -8.75 -11.09
CA LYS A 88 5.96 -9.41 -10.45
C LYS A 88 5.36 -8.54 -9.36
N MET A 89 4.03 -8.45 -9.37
CA MET A 89 3.29 -7.75 -8.33
C MET A 89 2.97 -8.73 -7.21
N ASN A 90 3.32 -8.34 -5.97
CA ASN A 90 2.96 -9.13 -4.79
C ASN A 90 1.43 -9.12 -4.64
N PRO A 91 0.78 -10.27 -4.43
CA PRO A 91 -0.67 -10.31 -4.23
C PRO A 91 -1.19 -9.41 -3.13
N LEU A 92 -0.38 -9.10 -2.11
CA LEU A 92 -0.75 -8.18 -1.04
C LEU A 92 -1.05 -6.77 -1.56
N ILE A 93 -0.45 -6.38 -2.68
CA ILE A 93 -0.69 -5.06 -3.28
C ILE A 93 -2.09 -5.00 -3.89
N CYS A 94 -2.57 -6.09 -4.45
CA CYS A 94 -3.86 -6.15 -5.13
C CYS A 94 -5.01 -6.47 -4.19
N GLU A 95 -4.74 -7.06 -3.04
CA GLU A 95 -5.76 -7.52 -2.08
C GLU A 95 -6.73 -6.42 -1.62
N PRO A 96 -6.30 -5.18 -1.31
CA PRO A 96 -7.24 -4.15 -0.85
C PRO A 96 -8.38 -3.89 -1.83
N GLY A 97 -8.14 -4.08 -3.12
CA GLY A 97 -9.20 -3.93 -4.12
C GLY A 97 -10.38 -4.85 -3.88
N GLU A 98 -10.11 -6.08 -3.46
CA GLU A 98 -11.17 -7.03 -3.12
C GLU A 98 -11.80 -6.72 -1.77
N LEU A 99 -10.99 -6.34 -0.79
CA LEU A 99 -11.49 -6.02 0.54
C LEU A 99 -12.46 -4.84 0.52
N LEU A 100 -12.15 -3.83 -0.30
CA LEU A 100 -12.97 -2.62 -0.39
C LEU A 100 -14.31 -2.86 -1.09
N GLU A 101 -14.49 -3.99 -1.78
CA GLU A 101 -15.77 -4.36 -2.39
C GLU A 101 -16.78 -4.90 -1.39
N ILE A 102 -16.36 -5.29 -0.21
CA ILE A 102 -17.21 -6.04 0.74
C ILE A 102 -18.36 -5.21 1.31
N GLY A 103 -18.28 -3.91 1.27
CA GLY A 103 -19.42 -3.05 1.54
C GLY A 103 -19.72 -2.68 2.98
N ASP A 104 -19.50 -3.55 3.96
CA ASP A 104 -19.66 -3.24 5.37
C ASP A 104 -18.42 -2.53 5.90
N ARG A 105 -18.55 -1.26 6.27
CA ARG A 105 -17.41 -0.45 6.69
C ARG A 105 -16.64 -1.04 7.86
N GLU A 106 -17.33 -1.50 8.89
CA GLU A 106 -16.66 -2.10 10.05
C GLU A 106 -15.88 -3.36 9.66
N GLY A 107 -16.49 -4.21 8.85
CA GLY A 107 -15.85 -5.41 8.35
C GLY A 107 -14.63 -5.10 7.49
N VAL A 108 -14.77 -4.12 6.60
CA VAL A 108 -13.66 -3.69 5.74
C VAL A 108 -12.50 -3.16 6.58
N VAL A 109 -12.78 -2.33 7.59
CA VAL A 109 -11.74 -1.78 8.47
C VAL A 109 -10.97 -2.91 9.16
N ARG A 110 -11.67 -3.90 9.69
CA ARG A 110 -11.01 -5.05 10.34
C ARG A 110 -10.14 -5.82 9.36
N LEU A 111 -10.63 -6.02 8.14
CA LEU A 111 -9.87 -6.73 7.12
C LEU A 111 -8.64 -5.93 6.69
N LEU A 112 -8.77 -4.60 6.59
CA LEU A 112 -7.64 -3.74 6.27
C LEU A 112 -6.59 -3.75 7.40
N GLU A 113 -7.02 -3.79 8.65
CA GLU A 113 -6.08 -3.91 9.77
C GLU A 113 -5.28 -5.20 9.67
N TYR A 114 -5.94 -6.30 9.36
CA TYR A 114 -5.28 -7.57 9.17
C TYR A 114 -4.32 -7.51 7.97
N HIS A 115 -4.76 -6.90 6.88
CA HIS A 115 -3.94 -6.72 5.69
C HIS A 115 -2.67 -5.90 6.01
N LEU A 116 -2.81 -4.83 6.79
CA LEU A 116 -1.67 -4.00 7.20
C LEU A 116 -0.65 -4.82 8.00
N LYS A 117 -1.11 -5.70 8.87
CA LYS A 117 -0.21 -6.57 9.62
C LYS A 117 0.56 -7.51 8.70
N ARG A 118 -0.10 -8.04 7.68
CA ARG A 118 0.55 -8.90 6.70
C ARG A 118 1.56 -8.13 5.86
N LEU A 119 1.24 -6.88 5.50
CA LEU A 119 2.19 -6.00 4.82
C LEU A 119 3.41 -5.74 5.71
N ASP A 120 3.20 -5.51 6.99
CA ASP A 120 4.30 -5.27 7.93
C ASP A 120 5.23 -6.48 7.99
N ILE A 121 4.68 -7.68 7.99
CA ILE A 121 5.46 -8.91 7.96
C ILE A 121 6.29 -9.00 6.67
N GLU A 122 5.69 -8.67 5.54
CA GLU A 122 6.39 -8.68 4.26
C GLU A 122 7.54 -7.66 4.24
N ILE A 123 7.28 -6.45 4.72
CA ILE A 123 8.29 -5.39 4.77
C ILE A 123 9.44 -5.81 5.70
N GLU A 124 9.12 -6.35 6.87
CA GLU A 124 10.12 -6.83 7.82
C GLU A 124 10.99 -7.93 7.22
N LYS A 125 10.35 -8.90 6.57
CA LYS A 125 11.04 -9.99 5.90
C LYS A 125 12.04 -9.46 4.87
N ARG A 126 11.64 -8.49 4.06
CA ARG A 126 12.51 -7.89 3.05
C ARG A 126 13.62 -7.05 3.69
N THR A 127 13.33 -6.40 4.82
CA THR A 127 14.33 -5.61 5.55
C THR A 127 15.42 -6.52 6.12
N VAL A 128 15.05 -7.65 6.71
CA VAL A 128 16.01 -8.64 7.20
C VAL A 128 16.88 -9.16 6.06
N GLU A 129 16.27 -9.48 4.93
CA GLU A 129 16.99 -9.92 3.74
C GLU A 129 18.05 -8.89 3.31
N THR A 130 17.69 -7.61 3.33
CA THR A 130 18.61 -6.53 3.00
C THR A 130 19.78 -6.47 3.98
N SER A 131 19.49 -6.61 5.27
CA SER A 131 20.51 -6.58 6.33
C SER A 131 21.49 -7.72 6.19
N GLU A 132 21.01 -8.92 5.93
CA GLU A 132 21.85 -10.09 5.73
C GLU A 132 22.75 -9.91 4.51
N LYS A 133 22.23 -9.38 3.43
CA LYS A 133 22.98 -9.11 2.21
C LYS A 133 24.14 -8.15 2.47
N LYS A 134 23.96 -7.21 3.39
CA LYS A 134 25.00 -6.24 3.74
C LYS A 134 25.94 -6.72 4.82
N LYS A 135 25.67 -7.85 5.42
CA LYS A 135 26.47 -8.45 6.52
C LYS A 135 26.67 -7.51 7.70
N LEU A 136 25.64 -6.77 8.04
CA LEU A 136 25.69 -5.78 9.12
C LEU A 136 24.91 -6.28 10.33
N GLY A 137 25.49 -7.22 11.08
CA GLY A 137 24.84 -7.80 12.25
C GLY A 137 24.46 -6.77 13.31
N SER A 138 25.36 -5.81 13.59
CA SER A 138 25.07 -4.73 14.54
C SER A 138 24.00 -3.78 13.99
N TRP A 139 23.94 -3.64 12.67
CA TRP A 139 22.96 -2.81 12.00
C TRP A 139 21.56 -3.40 12.06
N LEU A 140 21.47 -4.72 12.17
CA LEU A 140 20.19 -5.41 12.22
C LEU A 140 19.33 -4.95 13.39
N GLY A 141 19.94 -4.79 14.57
CA GLY A 141 19.24 -4.29 15.73
C GLY A 141 18.78 -2.85 15.54
N ALA A 142 19.64 -2.01 14.97
CA ALA A 142 19.31 -0.62 14.68
C ALA A 142 18.21 -0.53 13.63
N ALA A 143 18.30 -1.35 12.59
CA ALA A 143 17.28 -1.39 11.54
C ALA A 143 15.93 -1.82 12.09
N GLY A 144 15.91 -2.81 12.98
CA GLY A 144 14.69 -3.25 13.63
C GLY A 144 14.04 -2.14 14.43
N GLY A 145 14.86 -1.36 15.18
CA GLY A 145 14.37 -0.23 15.95
C GLY A 145 13.78 0.85 15.07
N ILE A 146 14.46 1.23 14.00
CA ILE A 146 13.98 2.21 13.03
C ILE A 146 12.68 1.73 12.38
N PHE A 147 12.64 0.48 12.02
CA PHE A 147 11.46 -0.13 11.41
C PHE A 147 10.25 -0.04 12.34
N LEU A 148 10.45 -0.35 13.63
CA LEU A 148 9.39 -0.25 14.61
C LEU A 148 8.88 1.19 14.76
N VAL A 149 9.79 2.16 14.76
CA VAL A 149 9.40 3.57 14.80
C VAL A 149 8.56 3.94 13.60
N ILE A 150 8.95 3.53 12.41
CA ILE A 150 8.19 3.78 11.18
C ILE A 150 6.80 3.16 11.26
N LEU A 151 6.69 1.95 11.77
CA LEU A 151 5.41 1.27 11.90
C LEU A 151 4.49 1.94 12.91
N LEU A 152 5.04 2.51 13.97
CA LEU A 152 4.28 3.17 15.02
C LEU A 152 3.85 4.59 14.64
N LEU A 153 4.51 5.19 13.67
CA LEU A 153 4.15 6.51 13.16
C LEU A 153 2.99 6.44 12.20
#